data_27194cc4228135cf8f54451613b1a91f
#
_entry.id   27194cc4228135cf8f54451613b1a91f
#
_cell.length_a   1.000
_cell.length_b   1.000
_cell.length_c   1.000
_cell.angle_alpha   90.00
_cell.angle_beta   90.00
_cell.angle_gamma   90.00
#
_symmetry.space_group_name_H-M   'P 1'
#
loop_
_entity.id
_entity.type
_entity.pdbx_description
1 polymer ?
#
loop_
_entity_poly.entity_id
_entity_poly.type
_entity_poly.pdbx_seq_one_letter_code
_entity_poly.pdbx_strand_id
1 'polypeptide(L)'
;LAFLDFGIKRTSMVEVARRGGLSLATLYRRFAGKSDLIQAVGLRQAREFIDLVDAAVQRQVDSDAGAEEQIVELFVAFLDGLRGNRLLDRLLSTEPEIVLPYLTVHGAPVIELGRDYLAEFIVRLQSEGKLPQYDPLPLAEMIARTSLSMALTPQTVIPLDDDAAVRRFARDHVVPGFRIP
;
A
#
# COMPACT_ATOMS: atom_id res chain seq x y z
N LEU A 1 -16.76 -0.39 5.52
CA LEU A 1 -17.68 0.70 5.87
C LEU A 1 -17.96 0.76 7.37
N ALA A 2 -18.29 -0.37 8.08
CA ALA A 2 -18.58 -0.33 9.53
C ALA A 2 -17.40 0.23 10.37
N PHE A 3 -16.17 -0.14 10.04
CA PHE A 3 -14.98 0.38 10.72
C PHE A 3 -14.72 1.87 10.41
N LEU A 4 -15.06 2.33 9.22
CA LEU A 4 -15.01 3.75 8.87
C LEU A 4 -16.00 4.58 9.68
N ASP A 5 -17.22 4.07 9.90
CA ASP A 5 -18.28 4.84 10.54
C ASP A 5 -18.13 4.88 12.06
N PHE A 6 -17.76 3.75 12.69
CA PHE A 6 -17.82 3.58 14.15
C PHE A 6 -16.45 3.29 14.80
N GLY A 7 -15.42 3.08 14.02
CA GLY A 7 -14.15 2.55 14.49
C GLY A 7 -14.19 1.03 14.73
N ILE A 8 -13.04 0.46 15.04
CA ILE A 8 -12.91 -0.98 15.27
C ILE A 8 -13.49 -1.36 16.65
N LYS A 9 -13.19 -0.58 17.71
CA LYS A 9 -13.64 -0.90 19.07
C LYS A 9 -15.16 -1.07 19.17
N ARG A 10 -15.89 -0.13 18.59
CA ARG A 10 -17.36 -0.06 18.69
C ARG A 10 -18.09 -0.97 17.70
N THR A 11 -17.39 -1.53 16.72
CA THR A 11 -17.99 -2.42 15.71
C THR A 11 -17.94 -3.87 16.21
N SER A 12 -19.11 -4.50 16.39
CA SER A 12 -19.23 -5.92 16.74
C SER A 12 -19.39 -6.78 15.48
N MET A 13 -19.12 -8.11 15.63
CA MET A 13 -19.38 -9.09 14.55
C MET A 13 -20.86 -9.10 14.15
N VAL A 14 -21.77 -8.89 15.11
CA VAL A 14 -23.21 -8.79 14.83
C VAL A 14 -23.53 -7.58 13.93
N GLU A 15 -22.94 -6.42 14.22
CA GLU A 15 -23.13 -5.22 13.41
C GLU A 15 -22.55 -5.37 12.00
N VAL A 16 -21.38 -6.02 11.88
CA VAL A 16 -20.78 -6.33 10.56
C VAL A 16 -21.68 -7.26 9.76
N ALA A 17 -22.19 -8.34 10.38
CA ALA A 17 -23.11 -9.27 9.72
C ALA A 17 -24.38 -8.56 9.25
N ARG A 18 -25.00 -7.76 10.12
CA ARG A 18 -26.21 -6.98 9.80
C ARG A 18 -25.99 -6.04 8.61
N ARG A 19 -24.89 -5.28 8.59
CA ARG A 19 -24.56 -4.36 7.48
C ARG A 19 -24.17 -5.05 6.20
N GLY A 20 -23.55 -6.24 6.31
CA GLY A 20 -23.18 -7.06 5.17
C GLY A 20 -24.32 -7.87 4.58
N GLY A 21 -25.54 -7.79 5.17
CA GLY A 21 -26.66 -8.63 4.75
C GLY A 21 -26.43 -10.13 4.97
N LEU A 22 -25.57 -10.48 5.95
CA LEU A 22 -25.16 -11.87 6.23
C LEU A 22 -25.71 -12.32 7.59
N SER A 23 -25.95 -13.64 7.73
CA SER A 23 -26.16 -14.21 9.06
C SER A 23 -24.84 -14.18 9.85
N LEU A 24 -24.95 -14.07 11.19
CA LEU A 24 -23.78 -14.13 12.08
C LEU A 24 -23.02 -15.46 11.92
N ALA A 25 -23.74 -16.57 11.72
CA ALA A 25 -23.15 -17.87 11.47
C ALA A 25 -22.33 -17.89 10.15
N THR A 26 -22.81 -17.23 9.11
CA THR A 26 -22.06 -17.10 7.84
C THR A 26 -20.79 -16.30 8.03
N LEU A 27 -20.82 -15.23 8.83
CA LEU A 27 -19.65 -14.42 9.13
C LEU A 27 -18.60 -15.23 9.92
N TYR A 28 -19.01 -15.97 10.95
CA TYR A 28 -18.09 -16.80 11.75
C TYR A 28 -17.55 -18.02 10.99
N ARG A 29 -18.24 -18.50 9.95
CA ARG A 29 -17.70 -19.52 9.05
C ARG A 29 -16.53 -18.99 8.21
N ARG A 30 -16.48 -17.69 7.92
CA ARG A 30 -15.42 -17.03 7.12
C ARG A 30 -14.28 -16.48 7.96
N PHE A 31 -14.58 -16.00 9.16
CA PHE A 31 -13.64 -15.34 10.05
C PHE A 31 -13.80 -15.93 11.45
N ALA A 32 -12.75 -16.54 11.99
CA ALA A 32 -12.80 -17.15 13.32
C ALA A 32 -13.11 -16.12 14.43
N GLY A 33 -12.84 -14.84 14.16
CA GLY A 33 -13.15 -13.76 15.08
C GLY A 33 -12.92 -12.37 14.48
N LYS A 34 -13.03 -11.37 15.35
CA LYS A 34 -12.87 -9.96 14.97
C LYS A 34 -11.44 -9.65 14.48
N SER A 35 -10.43 -10.30 15.05
CA SER A 35 -9.03 -10.13 14.64
C SER A 35 -8.80 -10.57 13.20
N ASP A 36 -9.32 -11.74 12.81
CA ASP A 36 -9.24 -12.25 11.43
C ASP A 36 -9.96 -11.32 10.45
N LEU A 37 -11.11 -10.78 10.87
CA LEU A 37 -11.85 -9.80 10.07
C LEU A 37 -11.04 -8.51 9.88
N ILE A 38 -10.39 -8.00 10.94
CA ILE A 38 -9.55 -6.79 10.87
C ILE A 38 -8.40 -7.02 9.89
N GLN A 39 -7.70 -8.16 10.01
CA GLN A 39 -6.61 -8.52 9.10
C GLN A 39 -7.09 -8.62 7.65
N ALA A 40 -8.22 -9.29 7.41
CA ALA A 40 -8.79 -9.43 6.07
C ALA A 40 -9.20 -8.07 5.47
N VAL A 41 -9.76 -7.17 6.28
CA VAL A 41 -10.08 -5.80 5.85
C VAL A 41 -8.81 -5.02 5.54
N GLY A 42 -7.77 -5.12 6.37
CA GLY A 42 -6.48 -4.47 6.15
C GLY A 42 -5.83 -4.93 4.84
N LEU A 43 -5.78 -6.24 4.60
CA LEU A 43 -5.24 -6.81 3.34
C LEU A 43 -6.06 -6.40 2.12
N ARG A 44 -7.38 -6.33 2.24
CA ARG A 44 -8.23 -5.82 1.17
C ARG A 44 -7.91 -4.35 0.86
N GLN A 45 -7.77 -3.52 1.88
CA GLN A 45 -7.41 -2.11 1.70
C GLN A 45 -6.02 -1.94 1.09
N ALA A 46 -5.07 -2.80 1.46
CA ALA A 46 -3.74 -2.80 0.85
C ALA A 46 -3.79 -3.19 -0.64
N ARG A 47 -4.62 -4.16 -1.02
CA ARG A 47 -4.84 -4.50 -2.44
C ARG A 47 -5.49 -3.36 -3.21
N GLU A 48 -6.58 -2.80 -2.71
CA GLU A 48 -7.26 -1.64 -3.33
C GLU A 48 -6.30 -0.45 -3.50
N PHE A 49 -5.38 -0.27 -2.56
CA PHE A 49 -4.31 0.73 -2.66
C PHE A 49 -3.32 0.39 -3.78
N ILE A 50 -2.86 -0.86 -3.88
CA ILE A 50 -1.96 -1.30 -4.96
C ILE A 50 -2.65 -1.16 -6.32
N ASP A 51 -3.93 -1.53 -6.44
CA ASP A 51 -4.70 -1.38 -7.68
C ASP A 51 -4.75 0.09 -8.15
N LEU A 52 -4.86 1.05 -7.22
CA LEU A 52 -4.81 2.49 -7.53
C LEU A 52 -3.43 2.92 -8.06
N VAL A 53 -2.37 2.44 -7.41
CA VAL A 53 -1.00 2.72 -7.83
C VAL A 53 -0.72 2.10 -9.21
N ASP A 54 -1.10 0.84 -9.40
CA ASP A 54 -0.93 0.14 -10.67
C ASP A 54 -1.67 0.82 -11.82
N ALA A 55 -2.91 1.25 -11.60
CA ALA A 55 -3.68 1.99 -12.60
C ALA A 55 -3.01 3.32 -13.01
N ALA A 56 -2.27 3.98 -12.10
CA ALA A 56 -1.51 5.18 -12.43
C ALA A 56 -0.27 4.85 -13.28
N VAL A 57 0.47 3.81 -12.89
CA VAL A 57 1.63 3.31 -13.65
C VAL A 57 1.20 2.83 -15.03
N GLN A 58 0.08 2.11 -15.15
CA GLN A 58 -0.41 1.59 -16.42
C GLN A 58 -0.67 2.70 -17.44
N ARG A 59 -1.14 3.88 -17.01
CA ARG A 59 -1.28 5.04 -17.92
C ARG A 59 0.05 5.48 -18.55
N GLN A 60 1.17 5.32 -17.82
CA GLN A 60 2.50 5.60 -18.37
C GLN A 60 2.95 4.50 -19.33
N VAL A 61 2.62 3.25 -19.06
CA VAL A 61 2.87 2.12 -19.98
C VAL A 61 2.11 2.33 -21.29
N ASP A 62 0.83 2.67 -21.22
CA ASP A 62 -0.03 2.90 -22.39
C ASP A 62 0.46 4.08 -23.26
N SER A 63 1.20 5.03 -22.68
CA SER A 63 1.86 6.13 -23.40
C SER A 63 3.28 5.83 -23.86
N ASP A 64 3.74 4.59 -23.75
CA ASP A 64 5.10 4.14 -24.08
C ASP A 64 6.22 4.89 -23.32
N ALA A 65 5.92 5.27 -22.07
CA ALA A 65 6.87 5.97 -21.23
C ALA A 65 8.06 5.06 -20.83
N GLY A 66 9.23 5.68 -20.65
CA GLY A 66 10.44 5.01 -20.20
C GLY A 66 10.35 4.52 -18.74
N ALA A 67 11.38 3.78 -18.28
CA ALA A 67 11.41 3.30 -16.88
C ALA A 67 11.38 4.45 -15.88
N GLU A 68 12.06 5.56 -16.17
CA GLU A 68 12.13 6.70 -15.27
C GLU A 68 10.74 7.27 -14.96
N GLU A 69 9.96 7.54 -16.00
CA GLU A 69 8.60 8.07 -15.87
C GLU A 69 7.67 7.11 -15.13
N GLN A 70 7.79 5.81 -15.41
CA GLN A 70 7.00 4.78 -14.71
C GLN A 70 7.36 4.69 -13.22
N ILE A 71 8.65 4.76 -12.86
CA ILE A 71 9.11 4.77 -11.46
C ILE A 71 8.69 6.06 -10.75
N VAL A 72 8.80 7.20 -11.41
CA VAL A 72 8.32 8.48 -10.85
C VAL A 72 6.82 8.42 -10.58
N GLU A 73 6.03 7.91 -11.53
CA GLU A 73 4.58 7.79 -11.35
C GLU A 73 4.22 6.79 -10.26
N LEU A 74 4.93 5.66 -10.17
CA LEU A 74 4.80 4.71 -9.06
C LEU A 74 4.92 5.41 -7.71
N PHE A 75 5.95 6.25 -7.55
CA PHE A 75 6.20 6.97 -6.29
C PHE A 75 5.14 8.04 -6.02
N VAL A 76 4.75 8.83 -7.03
CA VAL A 76 3.70 9.86 -6.91
C VAL A 76 2.37 9.23 -6.54
N ALA A 77 1.95 8.20 -7.26
CA ALA A 77 0.68 7.50 -7.00
C ALA A 77 0.65 6.83 -5.63
N PHE A 78 1.79 6.30 -5.18
CA PHE A 78 1.94 5.78 -3.81
C PHE A 78 1.68 6.87 -2.76
N LEU A 79 2.29 8.05 -2.90
CA LEU A 79 2.09 9.16 -1.96
C LEU A 79 0.66 9.68 -1.96
N ASP A 80 0.06 9.83 -3.15
CA ASP A 80 -1.32 10.28 -3.29
C ASP A 80 -2.30 9.27 -2.69
N GLY A 81 -2.04 7.99 -2.89
CA GLY A 81 -2.81 6.91 -2.29
C GLY A 81 -2.73 6.91 -0.76
N LEU A 82 -1.54 7.19 -0.18
CA LEU A 82 -1.39 7.34 1.27
C LEU A 82 -2.20 8.53 1.81
N ARG A 83 -2.09 9.70 1.17
CA ARG A 83 -2.85 10.90 1.55
C ARG A 83 -4.35 10.71 1.43
N GLY A 84 -4.79 9.94 0.44
CA GLY A 84 -6.19 9.61 0.20
C GLY A 84 -6.76 8.53 1.12
N ASN A 85 -5.92 7.84 1.89
CA ASN A 85 -6.35 6.69 2.71
C ASN A 85 -7.02 7.12 4.03
N ARG A 86 -8.26 7.63 3.92
CA ARG A 86 -9.05 8.12 5.07
C ARG A 86 -9.28 7.08 6.16
N LEU A 87 -9.31 5.78 5.81
CA LEU A 87 -9.50 4.71 6.80
C LEU A 87 -8.24 4.55 7.65
N LEU A 88 -7.08 4.46 7.01
CA LEU A 88 -5.81 4.33 7.68
C LEU A 88 -5.54 5.54 8.59
N ASP A 89 -5.68 6.75 8.04
CA ASP A 89 -5.50 8.01 8.78
C ASP A 89 -6.41 8.06 10.01
N ARG A 90 -7.70 7.80 9.84
CA ARG A 90 -8.65 7.77 10.95
C ARG A 90 -8.27 6.73 12.01
N LEU A 91 -7.96 5.50 11.60
CA LEU A 91 -7.67 4.42 12.54
C LEU A 91 -6.35 4.67 13.30
N LEU A 92 -5.32 5.19 12.63
CA LEU A 92 -4.06 5.57 13.27
C LEU A 92 -4.25 6.73 14.26
N SER A 93 -5.18 7.66 13.97
CA SER A 93 -5.47 8.79 14.85
C SER A 93 -6.36 8.44 16.04
N THR A 94 -7.30 7.48 15.89
CA THR A 94 -8.33 7.21 16.91
C THR A 94 -8.15 5.91 17.67
N GLU A 95 -7.57 4.88 17.04
CA GLU A 95 -7.43 3.53 17.59
C GLU A 95 -6.05 2.90 17.22
N PRO A 96 -4.93 3.63 17.40
CA PRO A 96 -3.60 3.17 16.97
C PRO A 96 -3.21 1.85 17.64
N GLU A 97 -3.58 1.63 18.90
CA GLU A 97 -3.27 0.42 19.65
C GLU A 97 -3.89 -0.85 19.06
N ILE A 98 -4.94 -0.71 18.23
CA ILE A 98 -5.57 -1.84 17.56
C ILE A 98 -4.92 -2.08 16.19
N VAL A 99 -4.58 -1.02 15.46
CA VAL A 99 -4.13 -1.10 14.06
C VAL A 99 -2.63 -1.34 13.97
N LEU A 100 -1.82 -0.68 14.80
CA LEU A 100 -0.37 -0.78 14.74
C LEU A 100 0.16 -2.23 14.80
N PRO A 101 -0.36 -3.15 15.63
CA PRO A 101 0.12 -4.53 15.60
C PRO A 101 0.02 -5.20 14.22
N TYR A 102 -1.02 -4.90 13.42
CA TYR A 102 -1.21 -5.47 12.07
C TYR A 102 -0.33 -4.82 11.01
N LEU A 103 0.23 -3.65 11.30
CA LEU A 103 1.17 -2.93 10.42
C LEU A 103 2.62 -3.08 10.88
N THR A 104 2.87 -3.71 12.02
CA THR A 104 4.22 -3.90 12.60
C THR A 104 4.51 -5.37 12.90
N VAL A 105 4.24 -5.85 14.14
CA VAL A 105 4.60 -7.22 14.58
C VAL A 105 3.91 -8.31 13.75
N HIS A 106 2.71 -8.05 13.25
CA HIS A 106 1.93 -8.94 12.37
C HIS A 106 1.83 -8.39 10.95
N GLY A 107 2.73 -7.49 10.55
CA GLY A 107 2.70 -6.76 9.27
C GLY A 107 3.23 -7.53 8.07
N ALA A 108 3.79 -8.74 8.27
CA ALA A 108 4.36 -9.54 7.19
C ALA A 108 3.45 -9.66 5.96
N PRO A 109 2.13 -9.95 6.07
CA PRO A 109 1.27 -10.09 4.90
C PRO A 109 1.11 -8.77 4.08
N VAL A 110 1.21 -7.61 4.73
CA VAL A 110 1.16 -6.31 4.04
C VAL A 110 2.48 -6.04 3.30
N ILE A 111 3.61 -6.35 3.95
CA ILE A 111 4.94 -6.24 3.33
C ILE A 111 5.05 -7.18 2.13
N GLU A 112 4.65 -8.44 2.27
CA GLU A 112 4.67 -9.45 1.20
C GLU A 112 3.87 -8.98 -0.01
N LEU A 113 2.66 -8.47 0.20
CA LEU A 113 1.81 -7.95 -0.86
C LEU A 113 2.48 -6.79 -1.62
N GLY A 114 3.07 -5.83 -0.91
CA GLY A 114 3.79 -4.70 -1.51
C GLY A 114 5.07 -5.13 -2.21
N ARG A 115 5.85 -6.02 -1.60
CA ARG A 115 7.06 -6.61 -2.19
C ARG A 115 6.76 -7.34 -3.49
N ASP A 116 5.75 -8.21 -3.49
CA ASP A 116 5.42 -9.03 -4.65
C ASP A 116 4.98 -8.15 -5.83
N TYR A 117 4.15 -7.13 -5.60
CA TYR A 117 3.80 -6.13 -6.62
C TYR A 117 5.04 -5.40 -7.17
N LEU A 118 5.92 -4.92 -6.28
CA LEU A 118 7.13 -4.22 -6.70
C LEU A 118 8.11 -5.13 -7.44
N ALA A 119 8.23 -6.39 -7.05
CA ALA A 119 9.04 -7.36 -7.75
C ALA A 119 8.51 -7.62 -9.17
N GLU A 120 7.20 -7.80 -9.34
CA GLU A 120 6.56 -7.94 -10.65
C GLU A 120 6.76 -6.69 -11.52
N PHE A 121 6.63 -5.50 -10.94
CA PHE A 121 6.92 -4.23 -11.63
C PHE A 121 8.36 -4.16 -12.14
N ILE A 122 9.35 -4.53 -11.31
CA ILE A 122 10.77 -4.56 -11.70
C ILE A 122 11.01 -5.60 -12.79
N VAL A 123 10.51 -6.83 -12.63
CA VAL A 123 10.65 -7.92 -13.62
C VAL A 123 10.10 -7.50 -14.98
N ARG A 124 8.96 -6.82 -15.01
CA ARG A 124 8.38 -6.29 -16.25
C ARG A 124 9.33 -5.31 -16.93
N LEU A 125 9.84 -4.31 -16.22
CA LEU A 125 10.79 -3.34 -16.80
C LEU A 125 12.10 -4.00 -17.25
N GLN A 126 12.58 -5.03 -16.55
CA GLN A 126 13.75 -5.83 -16.95
C GLN A 126 13.46 -6.61 -18.23
N SER A 127 12.29 -7.22 -18.36
CA SER A 127 11.91 -7.98 -19.54
C SER A 127 11.76 -7.10 -20.80
N GLU A 128 11.37 -5.84 -20.60
CA GLU A 128 11.30 -4.80 -21.64
C GLU A 128 12.67 -4.18 -21.97
N GLY A 129 13.75 -4.59 -21.30
CA GLY A 129 15.09 -4.01 -21.45
C GLY A 129 15.22 -2.57 -20.92
N LYS A 130 14.26 -2.11 -20.12
CA LYS A 130 14.20 -0.76 -19.53
C LYS A 130 14.99 -0.65 -18.21
N LEU A 131 15.28 -1.78 -17.55
CA LEU A 131 16.13 -1.88 -16.36
C LEU A 131 17.21 -2.96 -16.55
N PRO A 132 18.37 -2.84 -15.84
CA PRO A 132 19.37 -3.89 -15.79
C PRO A 132 18.84 -5.15 -15.11
N GLN A 133 19.47 -6.31 -15.38
CA GLN A 133 19.12 -7.59 -14.77
C GLN A 133 19.77 -7.72 -13.40
N TYR A 134 18.95 -7.88 -12.36
CA TYR A 134 19.34 -8.20 -10.98
C TYR A 134 18.18 -8.94 -10.29
N ASP A 135 18.42 -9.50 -9.12
CA ASP A 135 17.35 -10.08 -8.29
C ASP A 135 16.41 -8.95 -7.79
N PRO A 136 15.13 -8.91 -8.20
CA PRO A 136 14.22 -7.85 -7.82
C PRO A 136 13.79 -7.88 -6.35
N LEU A 137 13.84 -9.07 -5.70
CA LEU A 137 13.24 -9.26 -4.38
C LEU A 137 13.86 -8.39 -3.27
N PRO A 138 15.21 -8.27 -3.15
CA PRO A 138 15.80 -7.44 -2.08
C PRO A 138 15.42 -5.98 -2.21
N LEU A 139 15.43 -5.42 -3.43
CA LEU A 139 15.02 -4.04 -3.67
C LEU A 139 13.53 -3.83 -3.39
N ALA A 140 12.68 -4.74 -3.87
CA ALA A 140 11.24 -4.71 -3.65
C ALA A 140 10.89 -4.75 -2.15
N GLU A 141 11.55 -5.62 -1.37
CA GLU A 141 11.37 -5.73 0.09
C GLU A 141 11.79 -4.42 0.79
N MET A 142 12.92 -3.84 0.41
CA MET A 142 13.41 -2.58 0.98
C MET A 142 12.43 -1.43 0.70
N ILE A 143 11.93 -1.33 -0.52
CA ILE A 143 10.96 -0.30 -0.91
C ILE A 143 9.64 -0.51 -0.14
N ALA A 144 9.11 -1.74 -0.07
CA ALA A 144 7.88 -2.03 0.66
C ALA A 144 7.96 -1.64 2.15
N ARG A 145 9.10 -1.92 2.80
CA ARG A 145 9.35 -1.52 4.19
C ARG A 145 9.46 -0.01 4.36
N THR A 146 10.18 0.65 3.48
CA THR A 146 10.31 2.12 3.48
C THR A 146 8.93 2.78 3.27
N SER A 147 8.14 2.25 2.35
CA SER A 147 6.77 2.69 2.08
C SER A 147 5.88 2.59 3.31
N LEU A 148 5.95 1.46 4.03
CA LEU A 148 5.21 1.29 5.29
C LEU A 148 5.68 2.27 6.36
N SER A 149 7.00 2.52 6.47
CA SER A 149 7.54 3.53 7.38
C SER A 149 6.99 4.92 7.09
N MET A 150 6.92 5.31 5.81
CA MET A 150 6.33 6.59 5.39
C MET A 150 4.84 6.69 5.73
N ALA A 151 4.11 5.57 5.61
CA ALA A 151 2.70 5.51 5.97
C ALA A 151 2.46 5.69 7.48
N LEU A 152 3.35 5.13 8.32
CA LEU A 152 3.23 5.17 9.78
C LEU A 152 3.78 6.45 10.41
N THR A 153 4.73 7.11 9.74
CA THR A 153 5.42 8.31 10.25
C THR A 153 5.44 9.37 9.15
N PRO A 154 4.34 10.15 9.00
CA PRO A 154 4.20 11.10 7.89
C PRO A 154 5.07 12.36 8.03
N GLN A 155 5.65 12.61 9.22
CA GLN A 155 6.57 13.75 9.41
C GLN A 155 7.87 13.47 8.67
N THR A 156 8.21 14.32 7.70
CA THR A 156 9.35 14.11 6.82
C THR A 156 9.90 15.43 6.31
N VAL A 157 11.19 15.43 5.94
CA VAL A 157 11.84 16.52 5.21
C VAL A 157 11.71 16.36 3.69
N ILE A 158 11.15 15.25 3.22
CA ILE A 158 10.86 15.02 1.80
C ILE A 158 9.78 16.03 1.38
N PRO A 159 9.97 16.76 0.28
CA PRO A 159 9.03 17.80 -0.16
C PRO A 159 7.76 17.15 -0.76
N LEU A 160 6.84 16.75 0.09
CA LEU A 160 5.63 16.02 -0.33
C LEU A 160 4.45 16.93 -0.69
N ASP A 161 4.51 18.24 -0.40
CA ASP A 161 3.37 19.15 -0.53
C ASP A 161 3.22 19.75 -1.95
N ASP A 162 4.25 19.64 -2.79
CA ASP A 162 4.28 20.15 -4.16
C ASP A 162 4.57 19.00 -5.14
N ASP A 163 3.65 18.75 -6.08
CA ASP A 163 3.76 17.67 -7.07
C ASP A 163 5.06 17.76 -7.90
N ALA A 164 5.46 18.96 -8.31
CA ALA A 164 6.70 19.14 -9.07
C ALA A 164 7.94 18.82 -8.22
N ALA A 165 7.92 19.13 -6.92
CA ALA A 165 8.99 18.80 -6.00
C ALA A 165 9.03 17.29 -5.70
N VAL A 166 7.88 16.63 -5.54
CA VAL A 166 7.78 15.18 -5.40
C VAL A 166 8.38 14.47 -6.62
N ARG A 167 8.02 14.89 -7.82
CA ARG A 167 8.55 14.31 -9.06
C ARG A 167 10.06 14.52 -9.21
N ARG A 168 10.58 15.69 -8.86
CA ARG A 168 12.04 15.93 -8.82
C ARG A 168 12.71 15.01 -7.81
N PHE A 169 12.18 14.94 -6.57
CA PHE A 169 12.70 14.04 -5.54
C PHE A 169 12.73 12.57 -6.02
N ALA A 170 11.66 12.12 -6.66
CA ALA A 170 11.60 10.77 -7.20
C ALA A 170 12.70 10.51 -8.24
N ARG A 171 12.93 11.46 -9.18
CA ARG A 171 14.01 11.34 -10.18
C ARG A 171 15.40 11.31 -9.54
N ASP A 172 15.63 12.18 -8.55
CA ASP A 172 16.96 12.37 -7.97
C ASP A 172 17.32 11.27 -6.96
N HIS A 173 16.34 10.70 -6.26
CA HIS A 173 16.57 9.81 -5.11
C HIS A 173 15.93 8.43 -5.20
N VAL A 174 14.82 8.27 -5.93
CA VAL A 174 14.12 6.98 -6.05
C VAL A 174 14.58 6.23 -7.30
N VAL A 175 14.54 6.87 -8.46
CA VAL A 175 14.93 6.26 -9.75
C VAL A 175 16.32 5.63 -9.72
N PRO A 176 17.37 6.27 -9.16
CA PRO A 176 18.71 5.66 -9.11
C PRO A 176 18.74 4.33 -8.37
N GLY A 177 17.88 4.13 -7.36
CA GLY A 177 17.77 2.88 -6.62
C GLY A 177 17.34 1.67 -7.46
N PHE A 178 16.66 1.90 -8.59
CA PHE A 178 16.26 0.84 -9.53
C PHE A 178 17.34 0.51 -10.59
N ARG A 179 18.39 1.32 -10.69
CA ARG A 179 19.49 1.17 -11.66
C ARG A 179 20.73 0.53 -11.05
N ILE A 180 20.57 -0.34 -10.04
CA ILE A 180 21.68 -1.04 -9.38
C ILE A 180 22.41 -1.89 -10.43
N PRO A 181 23.77 -1.79 -10.53
CA PRO A 181 24.55 -2.58 -11.47
C PRO A 181 24.62 -4.05 -11.08
#